data_c06f135ea949f9a5b3663c04752fb431
#
_entry.id   c06f135ea949f9a5b3663c04752fb431
#
_cell.length_a   1.000
_cell.length_b   1.000
_cell.length_c   1.000
_cell.angle_alpha   90.00
_cell.angle_beta   90.00
_cell.angle_gamma   90.00
#
_symmetry.space_group_name_H-M   'P 1'
#
loop_
_entity.id
_entity.type
_entity.pdbx_description
1 polymer ?
#
loop_
_entity_poly.entity_id
_entity_poly.type
_entity_poly.pdbx_seq_one_letter_code
_entity_poly.pdbx_strand_id
1 'polypeptide(L)'
;MTAMTNEVLLSAQNLSVRFGGVLAVNNVSFDVRRGEVFTLIGPNGAGKTTVFNLISRIYTPTTGAIAYAGPGGALLPLTDQPPHKVAGLGIARTFQNIELFEHASVLHNLLIGRHIRQHSSLWAEMFFTRNVREGEIQAREKAEQIIDFLDLQHYRDTMVVGLPYGVRKVVELARALCTEPRLLLLDEPSSGLNVEETEDMAFWIQDIVQELGVTVLMVEHDMSLVSRVSDRVLAMNQGQVLAMGTPREVQTDPAVVEAYLGSVDDVASLRRENA
;
A
#
# COMPACT_ATOMS: atom_id res chain seq x y z
N MET A 1 21.78 3.15 9.06
CA MET A 1 21.20 1.80 9.22
C MET A 1 20.35 1.83 10.49
N THR A 2 19.07 2.11 10.36
CA THR A 2 18.11 2.06 11.48
C THR A 2 17.90 0.59 11.81
N ALA A 3 18.17 0.19 13.07
CA ALA A 3 17.96 -1.19 13.52
C ALA A 3 16.49 -1.54 13.28
N MET A 4 16.22 -2.55 12.44
CA MET A 4 14.87 -3.10 12.26
C MET A 4 14.34 -3.49 13.64
N THR A 5 13.34 -2.79 14.10
CA THR A 5 12.66 -3.15 15.34
C THR A 5 11.84 -4.40 15.06
N ASN A 6 12.07 -5.46 15.82
CA ASN A 6 11.31 -6.71 15.69
C ASN A 6 9.84 -6.57 16.18
N GLU A 7 9.35 -5.34 16.26
CA GLU A 7 8.03 -4.99 16.76
C GLU A 7 6.97 -5.14 15.66
N VAL A 8 5.99 -5.99 15.91
CA VAL A 8 4.88 -6.22 14.96
C VAL A 8 3.98 -5.00 14.91
N LEU A 9 3.77 -4.45 13.71
CA LEU A 9 2.85 -3.34 13.45
C LEU A 9 1.45 -3.86 13.06
N LEU A 10 1.40 -4.91 12.24
CA LEU A 10 0.15 -5.55 11.81
C LEU A 10 0.30 -7.06 11.92
N SER A 11 -0.71 -7.73 12.45
CA SER A 11 -0.78 -9.20 12.53
C SER A 11 -2.11 -9.67 11.93
N ALA A 12 -2.02 -10.53 10.94
CA ALA A 12 -3.13 -11.23 10.31
C ALA A 12 -3.10 -12.70 10.75
N GLN A 13 -4.21 -13.21 11.29
CA GLN A 13 -4.27 -14.56 11.84
C GLN A 13 -5.45 -15.33 11.27
N ASN A 14 -5.16 -16.46 10.61
CA ASN A 14 -6.12 -17.44 10.08
C ASN A 14 -7.22 -16.80 9.23
N LEU A 15 -6.84 -15.77 8.42
CA LEU A 15 -7.79 -15.03 7.60
C LEU A 15 -8.41 -15.92 6.54
N SER A 16 -9.72 -15.95 6.50
CA SER A 16 -10.48 -16.58 5.42
C SER A 16 -11.61 -15.68 4.97
N VAL A 17 -11.84 -15.60 3.65
CA VAL A 17 -12.94 -14.87 3.04
C VAL A 17 -13.58 -15.70 1.95
N ARG A 18 -14.90 -15.78 1.99
CA ARG A 18 -15.72 -16.45 0.99
C ARG A 18 -16.67 -15.45 0.32
N PHE A 19 -16.69 -15.44 -1.01
CA PHE A 19 -17.65 -14.72 -1.81
C PHE A 19 -18.56 -15.72 -2.55
N GLY A 20 -19.79 -15.86 -2.10
CA GLY A 20 -20.66 -16.90 -2.63
C GLY A 20 -20.04 -18.30 -2.48
N GLY A 21 -19.78 -18.98 -3.60
CA GLY A 21 -19.14 -20.30 -3.63
C GLY A 21 -17.61 -20.29 -3.60
N VAL A 22 -16.96 -19.13 -3.84
CA VAL A 22 -15.51 -19.02 -4.01
C VAL A 22 -14.84 -18.64 -2.68
N LEU A 23 -13.86 -19.44 -2.26
CA LEU A 23 -12.98 -19.14 -1.12
C LEU A 23 -11.77 -18.34 -1.61
N ALA A 24 -11.87 -17.00 -1.55
CA ALA A 24 -10.86 -16.10 -2.11
C ALA A 24 -9.60 -15.96 -1.25
N VAL A 25 -9.71 -16.15 0.07
CA VAL A 25 -8.61 -16.24 1.04
C VAL A 25 -8.91 -17.40 1.96
N ASN A 26 -7.95 -18.26 2.21
CA ASN A 26 -8.09 -19.49 2.96
C ASN A 26 -6.96 -19.67 3.97
N ASN A 27 -7.26 -19.40 5.24
CA ASN A 27 -6.37 -19.61 6.38
C ASN A 27 -5.00 -18.91 6.24
N VAL A 28 -4.98 -17.66 5.75
CA VAL A 28 -3.77 -16.86 5.57
C VAL A 28 -3.37 -16.21 6.90
N SER A 29 -2.09 -16.41 7.29
CA SER A 29 -1.51 -15.78 8.48
C SER A 29 -0.16 -15.19 8.16
N PHE A 30 0.09 -13.95 8.60
CA PHE A 30 1.37 -13.25 8.49
C PHE A 30 1.43 -12.07 9.46
N ASP A 31 2.63 -11.56 9.69
CA ASP A 31 2.88 -10.32 10.42
C ASP A 31 3.66 -9.32 9.57
N VAL A 32 3.42 -8.05 9.79
CA VAL A 32 4.21 -6.94 9.22
C VAL A 32 4.88 -6.20 10.37
N ARG A 33 6.21 -6.01 10.27
CA ARG A 33 7.02 -5.37 11.29
C ARG A 33 7.18 -3.88 11.02
N ARG A 34 7.48 -3.12 12.06
CA ARG A 34 7.74 -1.67 11.91
C ARG A 34 8.98 -1.41 11.08
N GLY A 35 8.85 -0.49 10.12
CA GLY A 35 9.96 -0.03 9.29
C GLY A 35 10.46 -1.08 8.29
N GLU A 36 9.62 -2.08 7.92
CA GLU A 36 9.93 -2.99 6.82
C GLU A 36 9.12 -2.69 5.56
N VAL A 37 9.62 -3.12 4.44
CA VAL A 37 8.86 -3.31 3.20
C VAL A 37 8.46 -4.77 3.11
N PHE A 38 7.17 -5.04 3.33
CA PHE A 38 6.59 -6.38 3.21
C PHE A 38 5.78 -6.49 1.93
N THR A 39 6.02 -7.50 1.11
CA THR A 39 5.38 -7.62 -0.21
C THR A 39 4.58 -8.89 -0.36
N LEU A 40 3.36 -8.76 -0.87
CA LEU A 40 2.52 -9.88 -1.31
C LEU A 40 2.73 -10.11 -2.81
N ILE A 41 3.12 -11.32 -3.20
CA ILE A 41 3.25 -11.71 -4.60
C ILE A 41 2.33 -12.90 -4.92
N GLY A 42 2.14 -13.20 -6.19
CA GLY A 42 1.36 -14.34 -6.65
C GLY A 42 0.64 -14.06 -7.97
N PRO A 43 0.14 -15.09 -8.66
CA PRO A 43 -0.58 -14.93 -9.92
C PRO A 43 -1.89 -14.14 -9.75
N ASN A 44 -2.52 -13.79 -10.87
CA ASN A 44 -3.84 -13.16 -10.86
C ASN A 44 -4.86 -14.11 -10.24
N GLY A 45 -5.71 -13.58 -9.35
CA GLY A 45 -6.68 -14.38 -8.61
C GLY A 45 -6.11 -15.09 -7.35
N ALA A 46 -4.82 -14.90 -7.01
CA ALA A 46 -4.22 -15.51 -5.82
C ALA A 46 -4.80 -15.01 -4.47
N GLY A 47 -5.59 -13.93 -4.47
CA GLY A 47 -6.21 -13.38 -3.25
C GLY A 47 -5.51 -12.15 -2.68
N LYS A 48 -4.43 -11.64 -3.30
CA LYS A 48 -3.63 -10.50 -2.81
C LYS A 48 -4.46 -9.24 -2.55
N THR A 49 -5.22 -8.78 -3.55
CA THR A 49 -6.10 -7.61 -3.43
C THR A 49 -7.21 -7.84 -2.40
N THR A 50 -7.66 -9.09 -2.22
CA THR A 50 -8.62 -9.43 -1.17
C THR A 50 -8.00 -9.23 0.22
N VAL A 51 -6.75 -9.63 0.44
CA VAL A 51 -6.01 -9.36 1.69
C VAL A 51 -5.89 -7.86 1.93
N PHE A 52 -5.55 -7.06 0.92
CA PHE A 52 -5.53 -5.59 1.02
C PHE A 52 -6.89 -5.02 1.41
N ASN A 53 -7.96 -5.52 0.80
CA ASN A 53 -9.33 -5.09 1.09
C ASN A 53 -9.77 -5.46 2.52
N LEU A 54 -9.25 -6.56 3.08
CA LEU A 54 -9.46 -6.92 4.49
C LEU A 54 -8.74 -5.94 5.43
N ILE A 55 -7.48 -5.60 5.14
CA ILE A 55 -6.69 -4.65 5.95
C ILE A 55 -7.31 -3.24 5.87
N SER A 56 -7.74 -2.82 4.69
CA SER A 56 -8.42 -1.53 4.47
C SER A 56 -9.86 -1.53 5.01
N ARG A 57 -10.37 -2.65 5.55
CA ARG A 57 -11.74 -2.81 6.04
C ARG A 57 -12.83 -2.60 4.96
N ILE A 58 -12.48 -2.68 3.68
CA ILE A 58 -13.44 -2.73 2.58
C ILE A 58 -14.24 -4.04 2.66
N TYR A 59 -13.55 -5.15 3.01
CA TYR A 59 -14.17 -6.43 3.30
C TYR A 59 -14.01 -6.80 4.77
N THR A 60 -14.93 -7.65 5.26
CA THR A 60 -14.84 -8.28 6.57
C THR A 60 -14.44 -9.75 6.39
N PRO A 61 -13.48 -10.28 7.14
CA PRO A 61 -13.13 -11.69 7.06
C PRO A 61 -14.31 -12.58 7.51
N THR A 62 -14.47 -13.74 6.89
CA THR A 62 -15.42 -14.76 7.32
C THR A 62 -14.94 -15.41 8.62
N THR A 63 -13.63 -15.66 8.72
CA THR A 63 -12.95 -16.16 9.93
C THR A 63 -11.58 -15.52 10.04
N GLY A 64 -10.99 -15.58 11.22
CA GLY A 64 -9.70 -14.97 11.52
C GLY A 64 -9.83 -13.53 12.01
N ALA A 65 -8.70 -12.92 12.31
CA ALA A 65 -8.62 -11.55 12.85
C ALA A 65 -7.41 -10.81 12.31
N ILE A 66 -7.52 -9.48 12.25
CA ILE A 66 -6.41 -8.57 11.99
C ILE A 66 -6.25 -7.68 13.20
N ALA A 67 -5.04 -7.63 13.75
CA ALA A 67 -4.65 -6.71 14.81
C ALA A 67 -3.64 -5.70 14.27
N TYR A 68 -3.74 -4.46 14.71
CA TYR A 68 -2.87 -3.36 14.29
C TYR A 68 -2.40 -2.55 15.50
N ALA A 69 -1.10 -2.27 15.58
CA ALA A 69 -0.54 -1.42 16.63
C ALA A 69 -0.81 0.05 16.33
N GLY A 70 -1.90 0.56 16.88
CA GLY A 70 -2.30 1.96 16.77
C GLY A 70 -1.28 2.94 17.36
N PRO A 71 -1.58 4.26 17.35
CA PRO A 71 -0.67 5.31 17.85
C PRO A 71 -0.17 5.10 19.28
N GLY A 72 -0.93 4.40 20.13
CA GLY A 72 -0.54 4.06 21.52
C GLY A 72 0.33 2.80 21.65
N GLY A 73 0.72 2.14 20.55
CA GLY A 73 1.54 0.92 20.56
C GLY A 73 0.79 -0.37 20.93
N ALA A 74 -0.42 -0.27 21.49
CA ALA A 74 -1.24 -1.43 21.79
C ALA A 74 -1.84 -2.03 20.50
N LEU A 75 -1.85 -3.35 20.39
CA LEU A 75 -2.54 -4.06 19.33
C LEU A 75 -4.06 -3.91 19.48
N LEU A 76 -4.67 -3.25 18.52
CA LEU A 76 -6.11 -3.05 18.43
C LEU A 76 -6.70 -4.03 17.40
N PRO A 77 -7.87 -4.66 17.66
CA PRO A 77 -8.55 -5.46 16.67
C PRO A 77 -9.03 -4.55 15.52
N LEU A 78 -8.35 -4.62 14.38
CA LEU A 78 -8.69 -3.83 13.20
C LEU A 78 -10.02 -4.29 12.60
N THR A 79 -10.33 -5.58 12.72
CA THR A 79 -11.59 -6.18 12.24
C THR A 79 -12.84 -5.57 12.86
N ASP A 80 -12.73 -5.00 14.05
CA ASP A 80 -13.84 -4.37 14.76
C ASP A 80 -13.99 -2.86 14.45
N GLN A 81 -12.99 -2.27 13.75
CA GLN A 81 -13.02 -0.86 13.42
C GLN A 81 -13.87 -0.58 12.18
N PRO A 82 -14.67 0.48 12.18
CA PRO A 82 -15.40 0.87 10.97
C PRO A 82 -14.42 1.40 9.90
N PRO A 83 -14.70 1.19 8.59
CA PRO A 83 -13.80 1.53 7.49
C PRO A 83 -13.29 2.99 7.52
N HIS A 84 -14.17 3.93 7.82
CA HIS A 84 -13.81 5.36 7.86
C HIS A 84 -12.83 5.76 8.97
N LYS A 85 -12.61 4.90 9.98
CA LYS A 85 -11.62 5.15 11.04
C LYS A 85 -10.24 4.62 10.72
N VAL A 86 -10.10 3.74 9.71
CA VAL A 86 -8.82 3.08 9.38
C VAL A 86 -7.74 4.11 9.05
N ALA A 87 -8.07 5.11 8.24
CA ALA A 87 -7.14 6.20 7.91
C ALA A 87 -6.71 7.00 9.15
N GLY A 88 -7.64 7.27 10.10
CA GLY A 88 -7.34 7.93 11.36
C GLY A 88 -6.41 7.13 12.29
N LEU A 89 -6.33 5.80 12.12
CA LEU A 89 -5.38 4.94 12.84
C LEU A 89 -3.96 5.02 12.25
N GLY A 90 -3.77 5.71 11.14
CA GLY A 90 -2.48 5.85 10.46
C GLY A 90 -2.22 4.76 9.40
N ILE A 91 -3.26 4.23 8.79
CA ILE A 91 -3.16 3.33 7.63
C ILE A 91 -3.61 4.12 6.40
N ALA A 92 -2.71 4.33 5.44
CA ALA A 92 -3.04 4.91 4.13
C ALA A 92 -2.95 3.84 3.04
N ARG A 93 -3.68 4.05 1.94
CA ARG A 93 -3.65 3.17 0.78
C ARG A 93 -3.63 3.98 -0.51
N THR A 94 -2.79 3.57 -1.46
CA THR A 94 -2.94 3.92 -2.87
C THR A 94 -3.83 2.88 -3.55
N PHE A 95 -4.52 3.26 -4.61
CA PHE A 95 -5.38 2.35 -5.37
C PHE A 95 -4.70 1.97 -6.68
N GLN A 96 -5.03 0.80 -7.22
CA GLN A 96 -4.51 0.33 -8.51
C GLN A 96 -4.85 1.32 -9.65
N ASN A 97 -6.07 1.87 -9.64
CA ASN A 97 -6.47 2.98 -10.52
C ASN A 97 -6.24 4.31 -9.82
N ILE A 98 -5.58 5.24 -10.51
CA ILE A 98 -5.29 6.56 -9.97
C ILE A 98 -6.59 7.32 -9.71
N GLU A 99 -6.88 7.58 -8.43
CA GLU A 99 -8.08 8.31 -7.98
C GLU A 99 -7.72 9.73 -7.54
N LEU A 100 -7.21 10.55 -8.46
CA LEU A 100 -6.89 11.95 -8.23
C LEU A 100 -8.01 12.86 -8.74
N PHE A 101 -8.12 14.04 -8.14
CA PHE A 101 -8.98 15.11 -8.66
C PHE A 101 -8.30 15.75 -9.87
N GLU A 102 -8.72 15.35 -11.06
CA GLU A 102 -8.06 15.69 -12.33
C GLU A 102 -8.01 17.20 -12.60
N HIS A 103 -9.06 17.93 -12.20
CA HIS A 103 -9.17 19.37 -12.37
C HIS A 103 -8.64 20.19 -11.19
N ALA A 104 -7.94 19.57 -10.27
CA ALA A 104 -7.21 20.21 -9.19
C ALA A 104 -5.70 20.14 -9.44
N SER A 105 -4.95 21.11 -8.91
CA SER A 105 -3.48 21.06 -8.98
C SER A 105 -2.92 19.95 -8.08
N VAL A 106 -1.63 19.62 -8.27
CA VAL A 106 -0.91 18.70 -7.39
C VAL A 106 -1.05 19.15 -5.93
N LEU A 107 -0.72 20.40 -5.61
CA LEU A 107 -0.84 20.91 -4.24
C LEU A 107 -2.26 20.72 -3.67
N HIS A 108 -3.31 21.02 -4.45
CA HIS A 108 -4.68 20.83 -3.97
C HIS A 108 -5.02 19.36 -3.70
N ASN A 109 -4.55 18.44 -4.53
CA ASN A 109 -4.72 17.01 -4.29
C ASN A 109 -4.05 16.55 -2.97
N LEU A 110 -2.86 17.07 -2.68
CA LEU A 110 -2.16 16.77 -1.43
C LEU A 110 -2.89 17.35 -0.20
N LEU A 111 -3.39 18.56 -0.30
CA LEU A 111 -4.15 19.21 0.78
C LEU A 111 -5.43 18.45 1.12
N ILE A 112 -6.10 17.84 0.13
CA ILE A 112 -7.25 16.94 0.38
C ILE A 112 -6.84 15.75 1.25
N GLY A 113 -5.65 15.16 1.01
CA GLY A 113 -5.10 14.12 1.89
C GLY A 113 -4.92 14.57 3.34
N ARG A 114 -4.61 15.86 3.58
CA ARG A 114 -4.47 16.44 4.93
C ARG A 114 -5.80 16.63 5.69
N HIS A 115 -6.92 16.69 4.96
CA HIS A 115 -8.23 16.94 5.61
C HIS A 115 -8.59 15.91 6.69
N ILE A 116 -8.13 14.67 6.57
CA ILE A 116 -8.31 13.61 7.60
C ILE A 116 -7.68 13.99 8.94
N ARG A 117 -6.65 14.85 8.95
CA ARG A 117 -5.93 15.30 10.15
C ARG A 117 -6.48 16.59 10.73
N GLN A 118 -7.34 17.28 10.00
CA GLN A 118 -7.94 18.54 10.45
C GLN A 118 -9.21 18.23 11.24
N HIS A 119 -9.16 18.40 12.55
CA HIS A 119 -10.30 18.31 13.45
C HIS A 119 -10.81 19.71 13.76
N SER A 120 -11.52 20.32 12.81
CA SER A 120 -12.19 21.60 13.04
C SER A 120 -13.70 21.40 13.16
N SER A 121 -14.31 22.15 14.06
CA SER A 121 -15.78 22.23 14.15
C SER A 121 -16.27 23.14 13.01
N LEU A 122 -17.42 22.84 12.41
CA LEU A 122 -18.04 23.68 11.37
C LEU A 122 -18.16 25.16 11.77
N TRP A 123 -18.40 25.43 13.05
CA TRP A 123 -18.45 26.79 13.59
C TRP A 123 -17.08 27.46 13.61
N ALA A 124 -16.01 26.70 13.93
CA ALA A 124 -14.62 27.22 13.94
C ALA A 124 -14.16 27.57 12.52
N GLU A 125 -14.56 26.77 11.52
CA GLU A 125 -14.31 27.03 10.09
C GLU A 125 -15.08 28.27 9.59
N MET A 126 -16.36 28.40 9.94
CA MET A 126 -17.18 29.53 9.53
C MET A 126 -16.68 30.87 10.06
N PHE A 127 -16.05 30.89 11.22
CA PHE A 127 -15.50 32.12 11.82
C PHE A 127 -13.99 32.32 11.60
N PHE A 128 -13.35 31.48 10.74
CA PHE A 128 -11.92 31.57 10.43
C PHE A 128 -11.05 31.78 11.70
N THR A 129 -11.31 30.98 12.71
CA THR A 129 -10.59 31.11 13.99
C THR A 129 -9.08 30.94 13.82
N ARG A 130 -8.30 31.49 14.74
CA ARG A 130 -6.84 31.39 14.73
C ARG A 130 -6.35 29.93 14.62
N ASN A 131 -7.02 28.99 15.27
CA ASN A 131 -6.71 27.56 15.23
C ASN A 131 -6.91 26.96 13.83
N VAL A 132 -7.96 27.35 13.10
CA VAL A 132 -8.22 26.91 11.71
C VAL A 132 -7.10 27.41 10.81
N ARG A 133 -6.72 28.70 10.92
CA ARG A 133 -5.64 29.27 10.12
C ARG A 133 -4.28 28.60 10.39
N GLU A 134 -3.96 28.33 11.67
CA GLU A 134 -2.73 27.61 12.04
C GLU A 134 -2.74 26.21 11.49
N GLY A 135 -3.88 25.49 11.51
CA GLY A 135 -4.05 24.17 10.92
C GLY A 135 -3.88 24.15 9.39
N GLU A 136 -4.40 25.17 8.69
CA GLU A 136 -4.20 25.34 7.24
C GLU A 136 -2.73 25.58 6.87
N ILE A 137 -2.03 26.43 7.66
CA ILE A 137 -0.60 26.68 7.44
C ILE A 137 0.20 25.39 7.62
N GLN A 138 -0.02 24.64 8.70
CA GLN A 138 0.64 23.35 8.96
C GLN A 138 0.33 22.32 7.88
N ALA A 139 -0.92 22.25 7.40
CA ALA A 139 -1.30 21.37 6.32
C ALA A 139 -0.54 21.69 5.03
N ARG A 140 -0.39 22.99 4.72
CA ARG A 140 0.33 23.45 3.55
C ARG A 140 1.84 23.18 3.67
N GLU A 141 2.45 23.51 4.80
CA GLU A 141 3.86 23.21 5.07
C GLU A 141 4.17 21.72 4.89
N LYS A 142 3.29 20.85 5.38
CA LYS A 142 3.47 19.41 5.21
C LYS A 142 3.31 18.96 3.77
N ALA A 143 2.35 19.51 3.03
CA ALA A 143 2.19 19.23 1.61
C ALA A 143 3.42 19.65 0.80
N GLU A 144 3.99 20.85 1.09
CA GLU A 144 5.22 21.32 0.44
C GLU A 144 6.42 20.40 0.77
N GLN A 145 6.55 19.94 2.02
CA GLN A 145 7.60 18.98 2.39
C GLN A 145 7.51 17.68 1.60
N ILE A 146 6.29 17.17 1.36
CA ILE A 146 6.09 15.94 0.56
C ILE A 146 6.32 16.21 -0.93
N ILE A 147 5.97 17.39 -1.43
CA ILE A 147 6.29 17.84 -2.80
C ILE A 147 7.80 17.85 -3.00
N ASP A 148 8.56 18.39 -2.04
CA ASP A 148 10.02 18.42 -2.09
C ASP A 148 10.62 17.01 -1.98
N PHE A 149 10.10 16.19 -1.10
CA PHE A 149 10.56 14.82 -0.87
C PHE A 149 10.41 13.89 -2.10
N LEU A 150 9.37 14.11 -2.92
CA LEU A 150 9.07 13.29 -4.11
C LEU A 150 9.39 14.02 -5.43
N ASP A 151 10.20 15.08 -5.40
CA ASP A 151 10.64 15.85 -6.58
C ASP A 151 9.47 16.40 -7.45
N LEU A 152 8.35 16.76 -6.82
CA LEU A 152 7.14 17.24 -7.49
C LEU A 152 7.08 18.77 -7.65
N GLN A 153 8.16 19.55 -7.32
CA GLN A 153 8.15 21.01 -7.30
C GLN A 153 7.73 21.61 -8.64
N HIS A 154 8.23 21.04 -9.74
CA HIS A 154 7.90 21.52 -11.09
C HIS A 154 6.43 21.34 -11.47
N TYR A 155 5.74 20.40 -10.83
CA TYR A 155 4.34 20.08 -11.11
C TYR A 155 3.36 20.65 -10.09
N ARG A 156 3.87 21.32 -9.04
CA ARG A 156 3.13 21.79 -7.86
C ARG A 156 1.79 22.46 -8.18
N ASP A 157 1.79 23.40 -9.12
CA ASP A 157 0.61 24.18 -9.50
C ASP A 157 -0.08 23.66 -10.78
N THR A 158 0.45 22.55 -11.37
CA THR A 158 -0.09 21.95 -12.58
C THR A 158 -1.33 21.11 -12.25
N MET A 159 -2.36 21.22 -13.09
CA MET A 159 -3.55 20.36 -12.98
C MET A 159 -3.20 18.91 -13.31
N VAL A 160 -3.72 17.98 -12.53
CA VAL A 160 -3.41 16.53 -12.65
C VAL A 160 -3.76 15.98 -14.02
N VAL A 161 -4.82 16.47 -14.67
CA VAL A 161 -5.23 16.03 -16.02
C VAL A 161 -4.13 16.20 -17.07
N GLY A 162 -3.25 17.20 -16.90
CA GLY A 162 -2.14 17.49 -17.82
C GLY A 162 -0.84 16.72 -17.53
N LEU A 163 -0.78 15.91 -16.46
CA LEU A 163 0.43 15.24 -16.05
C LEU A 163 0.63 13.89 -16.77
N PRO A 164 1.90 13.51 -17.05
CA PRO A 164 2.24 12.15 -17.46
C PRO A 164 1.75 11.10 -16.44
N TYR A 165 1.53 9.87 -16.89
CA TYR A 165 0.99 8.80 -16.06
C TYR A 165 1.89 8.50 -14.85
N GLY A 166 3.21 8.38 -15.05
CA GLY A 166 4.16 8.14 -13.96
C GLY A 166 4.10 9.24 -12.90
N VAL A 167 4.05 10.52 -13.32
CA VAL A 167 3.93 11.64 -12.37
C VAL A 167 2.61 11.56 -11.58
N ARG A 168 1.49 11.18 -12.21
CA ARG A 168 0.22 10.98 -11.49
C ARG A 168 0.33 9.90 -10.41
N LYS A 169 1.06 8.81 -10.67
CA LYS A 169 1.34 7.76 -9.68
C LYS A 169 2.10 8.32 -8.47
N VAL A 170 3.10 9.18 -8.72
CA VAL A 170 3.84 9.85 -7.65
C VAL A 170 2.97 10.83 -6.87
N VAL A 171 2.08 11.56 -7.53
CA VAL A 171 1.10 12.46 -6.85
C VAL A 171 0.13 11.66 -5.97
N GLU A 172 -0.28 10.47 -6.39
CA GLU A 172 -1.11 9.59 -5.56
C GLU A 172 -0.36 9.12 -4.31
N LEU A 173 0.90 8.71 -4.48
CA LEU A 173 1.82 8.36 -3.38
C LEU A 173 1.99 9.56 -2.42
N ALA A 174 2.25 10.76 -2.97
CA ALA A 174 2.36 12.02 -2.22
C ALA A 174 1.11 12.31 -1.38
N ARG A 175 -0.08 12.16 -1.98
CA ARG A 175 -1.35 12.35 -1.28
C ARG A 175 -1.53 11.36 -0.12
N ALA A 176 -1.15 10.10 -0.32
CA ALA A 176 -1.19 9.11 0.74
C ALA A 176 -0.22 9.46 1.88
N LEU A 177 1.00 9.91 1.59
CA LEU A 177 2.00 10.35 2.57
C LEU A 177 1.56 11.59 3.34
N CYS A 178 0.79 12.50 2.72
CA CYS A 178 0.22 13.67 3.40
C CYS A 178 -0.73 13.29 4.55
N THR A 179 -1.22 12.08 4.63
CA THR A 179 -1.99 11.58 5.79
C THR A 179 -1.09 11.22 6.97
N GLU A 180 0.25 11.31 6.85
CA GLU A 180 1.26 10.89 7.84
C GLU A 180 1.00 9.45 8.31
N PRO A 181 1.02 8.47 7.40
CA PRO A 181 0.69 7.10 7.74
C PRO A 181 1.84 6.45 8.55
N ARG A 182 1.50 5.45 9.33
CA ARG A 182 2.46 4.51 9.96
C ARG A 182 2.57 3.22 9.14
N LEU A 183 1.50 2.89 8.41
CA LEU A 183 1.43 1.80 7.45
C LEU A 183 0.89 2.33 6.13
N LEU A 184 1.68 2.19 5.09
CA LEU A 184 1.32 2.55 3.72
C LEU A 184 1.06 1.27 2.92
N LEU A 185 -0.13 1.16 2.36
CA LEU A 185 -0.54 0.06 1.48
C LEU A 185 -0.38 0.51 0.03
N LEU A 186 0.53 -0.14 -0.73
CA LEU A 186 0.78 0.14 -2.14
C LEU A 186 0.23 -0.99 -3.01
N ASP A 187 -0.73 -0.68 -3.87
CA ASP A 187 -1.38 -1.65 -4.75
C ASP A 187 -0.82 -1.53 -6.18
N GLU A 188 0.14 -2.39 -6.53
CA GLU A 188 0.87 -2.43 -7.80
C GLU A 188 1.48 -1.06 -8.19
N PRO A 189 2.41 -0.51 -7.35
CA PRO A 189 2.98 0.82 -7.58
C PRO A 189 3.75 0.93 -8.90
N SER A 190 4.35 -0.15 -9.42
CA SER A 190 5.08 -0.14 -10.70
C SER A 190 4.20 -0.31 -11.93
N SER A 191 2.92 -0.66 -11.76
CA SER A 191 2.04 -0.94 -12.89
C SER A 191 1.91 0.25 -13.85
N GLY A 192 2.24 0.04 -15.13
CA GLY A 192 2.17 1.06 -16.19
C GLY A 192 3.35 2.03 -16.23
N LEU A 193 4.35 1.86 -15.37
CA LEU A 193 5.60 2.63 -15.39
C LEU A 193 6.61 2.02 -16.37
N ASN A 194 7.47 2.85 -16.94
CA ASN A 194 8.64 2.39 -17.67
C ASN A 194 9.78 2.01 -16.70
N VAL A 195 10.92 1.53 -17.22
CA VAL A 195 12.03 1.04 -16.39
C VAL A 195 12.60 2.12 -15.48
N GLU A 196 12.80 3.34 -16.01
CA GLU A 196 13.36 4.48 -15.28
C GLU A 196 12.38 4.93 -14.16
N GLU A 197 11.11 5.09 -14.49
CA GLU A 197 10.06 5.44 -13.51
C GLU A 197 9.91 4.36 -12.42
N THR A 198 10.11 3.08 -12.76
CA THR A 198 10.10 1.97 -11.77
C THR A 198 11.32 2.05 -10.84
N GLU A 199 12.48 2.44 -11.37
CA GLU A 199 13.68 2.66 -10.56
C GLU A 199 13.48 3.83 -9.59
N ASP A 200 12.92 4.93 -10.04
CA ASP A 200 12.57 6.07 -9.19
C ASP A 200 11.57 5.67 -8.10
N MET A 201 10.53 4.91 -8.47
CA MET A 201 9.57 4.38 -7.50
C MET A 201 10.25 3.50 -6.43
N ALA A 202 11.24 2.70 -6.81
CA ALA A 202 12.02 1.90 -5.86
C ALA A 202 12.80 2.77 -4.87
N PHE A 203 13.42 3.87 -5.33
CA PHE A 203 14.09 4.84 -4.46
C PHE A 203 13.12 5.47 -3.47
N TRP A 204 11.99 5.99 -3.95
CA TRP A 204 10.99 6.60 -3.06
C TRP A 204 10.44 5.63 -2.02
N ILE A 205 10.18 4.38 -2.38
CA ILE A 205 9.73 3.37 -1.40
C ILE A 205 10.80 3.17 -0.31
N GLN A 206 12.07 3.10 -0.66
CA GLN A 206 13.16 2.95 0.31
C GLN A 206 13.29 4.19 1.21
N ASP A 207 13.24 5.39 0.62
CA ASP A 207 13.36 6.65 1.37
C ASP A 207 12.15 6.87 2.31
N ILE A 208 10.95 6.49 1.89
CA ILE A 208 9.74 6.50 2.74
C ILE A 208 9.95 5.67 4.01
N VAL A 209 10.58 4.50 3.88
CA VAL A 209 10.85 3.65 5.05
C VAL A 209 12.02 4.20 5.87
N GLN A 210 13.11 4.62 5.22
CA GLN A 210 14.34 5.00 5.90
C GLN A 210 14.28 6.39 6.54
N GLU A 211 13.70 7.36 5.84
CA GLU A 211 13.68 8.77 6.26
C GLU A 211 12.39 9.15 6.99
N LEU A 212 11.24 8.63 6.53
CA LEU A 212 9.95 8.94 7.16
C LEU A 212 9.54 7.90 8.22
N GLY A 213 10.23 6.75 8.31
CA GLY A 213 9.93 5.68 9.26
C GLY A 213 8.57 5.01 9.02
N VAL A 214 8.04 5.11 7.80
CA VAL A 214 6.76 4.52 7.42
C VAL A 214 6.96 3.05 7.05
N THR A 215 6.12 2.17 7.57
CA THR A 215 6.11 0.76 7.19
C THR A 215 5.34 0.62 5.87
N VAL A 216 5.84 -0.18 4.95
CA VAL A 216 5.21 -0.40 3.66
C VAL A 216 4.74 -1.85 3.54
N LEU A 217 3.48 -2.03 3.17
CA LEU A 217 2.93 -3.30 2.72
C LEU A 217 2.48 -3.12 1.28
N MET A 218 3.06 -3.87 0.34
CA MET A 218 2.70 -3.72 -1.07
C MET A 218 2.26 -5.04 -1.70
N VAL A 219 1.43 -4.92 -2.75
CA VAL A 219 1.15 -5.98 -3.72
C VAL A 219 1.94 -5.65 -4.97
N GLU A 220 2.70 -6.61 -5.46
CA GLU A 220 3.49 -6.45 -6.68
C GLU A 220 3.61 -7.72 -7.48
N HIS A 221 3.85 -7.56 -8.77
CA HIS A 221 4.15 -8.65 -9.70
C HIS A 221 5.47 -8.43 -10.46
N ASP A 222 6.06 -7.24 -10.39
CA ASP A 222 7.40 -6.95 -10.90
C ASP A 222 8.47 -7.45 -9.92
N MET A 223 9.09 -8.59 -10.27
CA MET A 223 10.10 -9.22 -9.43
C MET A 223 11.38 -8.39 -9.30
N SER A 224 11.66 -7.47 -10.23
CA SER A 224 12.79 -6.55 -10.16
C SER A 224 12.61 -5.57 -9.01
N LEU A 225 11.44 -4.89 -8.99
CA LEU A 225 11.07 -4.00 -7.90
C LEU A 225 11.03 -4.74 -6.55
N VAL A 226 10.37 -5.91 -6.50
CA VAL A 226 10.28 -6.74 -5.29
C VAL A 226 11.66 -7.08 -4.74
N SER A 227 12.59 -7.55 -5.59
CA SER A 227 13.93 -7.92 -5.16
C SER A 227 14.76 -6.75 -4.64
N ARG A 228 14.48 -5.54 -5.13
CA ARG A 228 15.22 -4.33 -4.80
C ARG A 228 14.79 -3.69 -3.48
N VAL A 229 13.48 -3.70 -3.18
CA VAL A 229 12.95 -2.91 -2.07
C VAL A 229 12.43 -3.75 -0.91
N SER A 230 12.08 -5.02 -1.12
CA SER A 230 11.40 -5.81 -0.09
C SER A 230 12.36 -6.42 0.91
N ASP A 231 12.03 -6.33 2.18
CA ASP A 231 12.71 -7.06 3.27
C ASP A 231 12.17 -8.48 3.37
N ARG A 232 10.85 -8.62 3.28
CA ARG A 232 10.15 -9.91 3.34
C ARG A 232 9.05 -9.98 2.29
N VAL A 233 8.86 -11.18 1.76
CA VAL A 233 7.88 -11.49 0.72
C VAL A 233 7.02 -12.65 1.16
N LEU A 234 5.71 -12.56 0.89
CA LEU A 234 4.75 -13.64 1.04
C LEU A 234 4.16 -13.96 -0.31
N ALA A 235 4.41 -15.18 -0.78
CA ALA A 235 3.83 -15.70 -2.02
C ALA A 235 2.48 -16.38 -1.74
N MET A 236 1.49 -16.03 -2.55
CA MET A 236 0.13 -16.58 -2.47
C MET A 236 -0.28 -17.25 -3.78
N ASN A 237 -1.06 -18.30 -3.68
CA ASN A 237 -1.77 -18.90 -4.80
C ASN A 237 -3.12 -19.46 -4.34
N GLN A 238 -4.18 -19.29 -5.13
CA GLN A 238 -5.53 -19.78 -4.84
C GLN A 238 -6.01 -19.51 -3.41
N GLY A 239 -5.70 -18.29 -2.90
CA GLY A 239 -6.09 -17.86 -1.57
C GLY A 239 -5.25 -18.40 -0.42
N GLN A 240 -4.19 -19.14 -0.67
CA GLN A 240 -3.31 -19.75 0.34
C GLN A 240 -1.88 -19.20 0.27
N VAL A 241 -1.16 -19.32 1.37
CA VAL A 241 0.28 -18.99 1.42
C VAL A 241 1.05 -20.18 0.84
N LEU A 242 1.94 -19.89 -0.13
CA LEU A 242 2.89 -20.87 -0.65
C LEU A 242 4.21 -20.84 0.12
N ALA A 243 4.80 -19.63 0.25
CA ALA A 243 6.08 -19.41 0.89
C ALA A 243 6.12 -18.02 1.51
N MET A 244 6.96 -17.83 2.53
CA MET A 244 7.26 -16.54 3.12
C MET A 244 8.75 -16.52 3.55
N GLY A 245 9.46 -15.47 3.15
CA GLY A 245 10.89 -15.30 3.45
C GLY A 245 11.45 -14.05 2.82
N THR A 246 12.75 -14.02 2.62
CA THR A 246 13.43 -12.98 1.82
C THR A 246 13.01 -13.11 0.34
N PRO A 247 13.12 -12.03 -0.45
CA PRO A 247 12.82 -12.09 -1.89
C PRO A 247 13.49 -13.26 -2.59
N ARG A 248 14.77 -13.50 -2.28
CA ARG A 248 15.56 -14.59 -2.90
C ARG A 248 15.03 -15.98 -2.53
N GLU A 249 14.72 -16.21 -1.25
CA GLU A 249 14.18 -17.49 -0.79
C GLU A 249 12.86 -17.81 -1.48
N VAL A 250 11.95 -16.82 -1.52
CA VAL A 250 10.61 -17.00 -2.10
C VAL A 250 10.68 -17.18 -3.62
N GLN A 251 11.54 -16.43 -4.33
CA GLN A 251 11.67 -16.55 -5.78
C GLN A 251 12.28 -17.89 -6.23
N THR A 252 13.04 -18.54 -5.36
CA THR A 252 13.67 -19.85 -5.65
C THR A 252 12.88 -21.03 -5.10
N ASP A 253 11.78 -20.77 -4.38
CA ASP A 253 10.91 -21.83 -3.85
C ASP A 253 10.22 -22.58 -5.00
N PRO A 254 10.32 -23.91 -5.07
CA PRO A 254 9.74 -24.71 -6.16
C PRO A 254 8.23 -24.53 -6.31
N ALA A 255 7.48 -24.40 -5.20
CA ALA A 255 6.03 -24.23 -5.25
C ALA A 255 5.65 -22.85 -5.80
N VAL A 256 6.45 -21.81 -5.54
CA VAL A 256 6.26 -20.47 -6.10
C VAL A 256 6.56 -20.47 -7.58
N VAL A 257 7.70 -21.07 -8.00
CA VAL A 257 8.08 -21.18 -9.41
C VAL A 257 6.99 -21.92 -10.20
N GLU A 258 6.49 -23.05 -9.69
CA GLU A 258 5.41 -23.82 -10.34
C GLU A 258 4.12 -22.99 -10.46
N ALA A 259 3.74 -22.22 -9.44
CA ALA A 259 2.54 -21.39 -9.46
C ALA A 259 2.59 -20.27 -10.53
N TYR A 260 3.79 -19.77 -10.86
CA TYR A 260 3.97 -18.73 -11.87
C TYR A 260 4.13 -19.28 -13.29
N LEU A 261 4.78 -20.44 -13.45
CA LEU A 261 5.02 -21.04 -14.75
C LEU A 261 3.86 -21.95 -15.22
N GLY A 262 2.92 -22.27 -14.34
CA GLY A 262 1.97 -23.34 -14.54
C GLY A 262 2.63 -24.72 -14.36
N SER A 263 1.84 -25.77 -14.24
CA SER A 263 2.41 -27.11 -14.24
C SER A 263 3.06 -27.38 -15.60
N VAL A 264 4.17 -28.10 -15.61
CA VAL A 264 4.88 -28.47 -16.87
C VAL A 264 3.93 -29.17 -17.85
N ASP A 265 2.89 -29.78 -17.33
CA ASP A 265 1.82 -30.43 -18.12
C ASP A 265 0.90 -29.42 -18.83
N ASP A 266 0.61 -28.26 -18.25
CA ASP A 266 -0.21 -27.20 -18.88
C ASP A 266 0.55 -26.56 -20.06
N VAL A 267 1.86 -26.35 -19.93
CA VAL A 267 2.71 -25.83 -21.02
C VAL A 267 2.87 -26.86 -22.13
N ALA A 268 2.91 -28.15 -21.80
CA ALA A 268 2.98 -29.23 -22.78
C ALA A 268 1.65 -29.44 -23.55
N SER A 269 0.50 -29.21 -22.88
CA SER A 269 -0.83 -29.29 -23.53
C SER A 269 -1.04 -28.13 -24.49
N LEU A 270 -0.65 -26.90 -24.16
CA LEU A 270 -0.73 -25.72 -25.04
C LEU A 270 0.17 -25.85 -26.29
N ARG A 271 1.32 -26.54 -26.17
CA ARG A 271 2.18 -26.85 -27.33
C ARG A 271 1.59 -27.90 -28.25
N ARG A 272 0.74 -28.81 -27.76
CA ARG A 272 0.07 -29.83 -28.57
C ARG A 272 -1.17 -29.32 -29.31
N GLU A 273 -1.84 -28.28 -28.78
CA GLU A 273 -2.99 -27.63 -29.42
C GLU A 273 -2.58 -26.67 -30.55
N ASN A 274 -1.32 -26.21 -30.58
CA ASN A 274 -0.77 -25.30 -31.59
C ASN A 274 0.15 -25.98 -32.62
N ALA A 275 0.23 -27.32 -32.65
CA ALA A 275 0.96 -28.13 -33.64
C ALA A 275 0.00 -28.96 -34.48
#